data_61061a20ce528d762d3d4badca6b8e0d
#
_entry.id   61061a20ce528d762d3d4badca6b8e0d
#
_cell.length_a   1.000
_cell.length_b   1.000
_cell.length_c   1.000
_cell.angle_alpha   90.00
_cell.angle_beta   90.00
_cell.angle_gamma   90.00
#
_symmetry.space_group_name_H-M   'P 1'
#
loop_
_entity.id
_entity.type
_entity.pdbx_description
1 polymer ?
#
loop_
_entity_poly.entity_id
_entity_poly.type
_entity_poly.pdbx_seq_one_letter_code
_entity_poly.pdbx_strand_id
1 'polypeptide(L)'
;MLLTVKKVSDLFGIDWKVLRVLYKVGLLKLLHSCYVDIFQARSLLLDEDIRYAAEKIASEFPKITNDKRRLRTKFVKFLLENRGYVRTSALAKMFGKSYQWANVVARRKLTTIKIGGRLYIRVGDEKWQNFMAEMEERRSTGG
;
A
#
# COMPACT_ATOMS: atom_id res chain seq x y z
N MET A 1 -21.42 -19.03 -2.09
CA MET A 1 -22.21 -18.71 -3.29
C MET A 1 -21.29 -18.11 -4.35
N LEU A 2 -21.37 -18.63 -5.57
CA LEU A 2 -20.56 -18.16 -6.69
C LEU A 2 -21.38 -17.22 -7.58
N LEU A 3 -20.86 -16.04 -7.82
CA LEU A 3 -21.42 -15.04 -8.73
C LEU A 3 -20.37 -14.61 -9.75
N THR A 4 -20.81 -14.08 -10.87
CA THR A 4 -19.87 -13.51 -11.85
C THR A 4 -19.21 -12.25 -11.29
N VAL A 5 -18.04 -11.92 -11.81
CA VAL A 5 -17.31 -10.68 -11.42
C VAL A 5 -18.22 -9.46 -11.57
N LYS A 6 -18.97 -9.40 -12.67
CA LYS A 6 -19.89 -8.28 -12.92
C LYS A 6 -20.98 -8.17 -11.84
N LYS A 7 -21.61 -9.29 -11.47
CA LYS A 7 -22.64 -9.31 -10.43
C LYS A 7 -22.10 -8.92 -9.08
N VAL A 8 -20.90 -9.38 -8.73
CA VAL A 8 -20.24 -9.02 -7.46
C VAL A 8 -19.90 -7.53 -7.45
N SER A 9 -19.38 -6.98 -8.54
CA SER A 9 -19.09 -5.55 -8.61
C SER A 9 -20.34 -4.71 -8.49
N ASP A 10 -21.43 -5.10 -9.14
CA ASP A 10 -22.72 -4.40 -9.03
C ASP A 10 -23.27 -4.47 -7.61
N LEU A 11 -23.17 -5.64 -6.98
CA LEU A 11 -23.67 -5.86 -5.62
C LEU A 11 -22.95 -4.99 -4.57
N PHE A 12 -21.63 -4.85 -4.71
CA PHE A 12 -20.82 -4.05 -3.77
C PHE A 12 -20.65 -2.60 -4.21
N GLY A 13 -21.18 -2.21 -5.37
CA GLY A 13 -21.07 -0.86 -5.88
C GLY A 13 -19.64 -0.43 -6.19
N ILE A 14 -18.83 -1.34 -6.68
CA ILE A 14 -17.42 -1.08 -7.01
C ILE A 14 -17.15 -1.35 -8.49
N ASP A 15 -16.07 -0.76 -9.01
CA ASP A 15 -15.62 -1.04 -10.37
C ASP A 15 -15.11 -2.50 -10.44
N TRP A 16 -15.48 -3.21 -11.50
CA TRP A 16 -15.00 -4.57 -11.72
C TRP A 16 -13.47 -4.67 -11.76
N LYS A 17 -12.79 -3.60 -12.11
CA LYS A 17 -11.32 -3.52 -12.11
C LYS A 17 -10.73 -3.76 -10.74
N VAL A 18 -11.42 -3.37 -9.68
CA VAL A 18 -10.98 -3.60 -8.29
C VAL A 18 -10.90 -5.11 -8.03
N LEU A 19 -11.93 -5.85 -8.40
CA LEU A 19 -11.93 -7.31 -8.25
C LEU A 19 -10.83 -7.96 -9.10
N ARG A 20 -10.59 -7.42 -10.28
CA ARG A 20 -9.55 -7.93 -11.16
C ARG A 20 -8.14 -7.68 -10.59
N VAL A 21 -7.91 -6.55 -9.96
CA VAL A 21 -6.66 -6.28 -9.23
C VAL A 21 -6.47 -7.29 -8.11
N LEU A 22 -7.50 -7.54 -7.30
CA LEU A 22 -7.44 -8.53 -6.22
C LEU A 22 -7.11 -9.93 -6.73
N TYR A 23 -7.68 -10.30 -7.86
CA TYR A 23 -7.36 -11.57 -8.53
C TYR A 23 -5.90 -11.60 -9.00
N LYS A 24 -5.44 -10.56 -9.67
CA LYS A 24 -4.08 -10.48 -10.23
C LYS A 24 -3.00 -10.49 -9.15
N VAL A 25 -3.25 -9.89 -7.98
CA VAL A 25 -2.29 -9.94 -6.87
C VAL A 25 -2.35 -11.24 -6.07
N GLY A 26 -3.31 -12.12 -6.38
CA GLY A 26 -3.40 -13.44 -5.79
C GLY A 26 -4.24 -13.55 -4.52
N LEU A 27 -4.99 -12.51 -4.16
CA LEU A 27 -5.86 -12.52 -2.98
C LEU A 27 -7.23 -13.10 -3.25
N LEU A 28 -7.74 -12.92 -4.47
CA LEU A 28 -9.05 -13.39 -4.88
C LEU A 28 -8.90 -14.53 -5.88
N LYS A 29 -9.63 -15.63 -5.68
CA LYS A 29 -9.66 -16.74 -6.62
C LYS A 29 -10.83 -16.58 -7.58
N LEU A 30 -10.59 -16.86 -8.86
CA LEU A 30 -11.64 -17.00 -9.86
C LEU A 30 -11.86 -18.48 -10.15
N LEU A 31 -13.11 -18.93 -10.05
CA LEU A 31 -13.50 -20.29 -10.41
C LEU A 31 -14.03 -20.28 -11.85
N HIS A 32 -13.57 -21.21 -12.65
CA HIS A 32 -13.94 -21.29 -14.08
C HIS A 32 -13.69 -19.96 -14.83
N SER A 33 -12.66 -19.22 -14.42
CA SER A 33 -12.18 -17.95 -15.02
C SER A 33 -13.12 -16.75 -14.85
N CYS A 34 -14.32 -16.91 -14.28
CA CYS A 34 -15.28 -15.80 -14.22
C CYS A 34 -16.15 -15.76 -12.96
N TYR A 35 -16.10 -16.79 -12.12
CA TYR A 35 -16.95 -16.84 -10.91
C TYR A 35 -16.16 -16.52 -9.66
N VAL A 36 -16.76 -15.75 -8.78
CA VAL A 36 -16.18 -15.28 -7.52
C VAL A 36 -17.05 -15.79 -6.36
N ASP A 37 -16.40 -16.28 -5.30
CA ASP A 37 -17.07 -16.56 -4.05
C ASP A 37 -17.38 -15.21 -3.37
N ILE A 38 -18.68 -14.95 -3.18
CA ILE A 38 -19.14 -13.68 -2.60
C ILE A 38 -18.59 -13.45 -1.19
N PHE A 39 -18.42 -14.50 -0.40
CA PHE A 39 -17.90 -14.38 0.96
C PHE A 39 -16.41 -14.01 0.96
N GLN A 40 -15.65 -14.57 0.04
CA GLN A 40 -14.24 -14.19 -0.12
C GLN A 40 -14.10 -12.73 -0.57
N ALA A 41 -14.88 -12.32 -1.56
CA ALA A 41 -14.87 -10.95 -2.06
C ALA A 41 -15.26 -9.96 -0.94
N ARG A 42 -16.31 -10.27 -0.19
CA ARG A 42 -16.77 -9.44 0.92
C ARG A 42 -15.68 -9.28 1.98
N SER A 43 -15.05 -10.39 2.37
CA SER A 43 -13.99 -10.40 3.37
C SER A 43 -12.82 -9.49 2.96
N LEU A 44 -12.40 -9.54 1.71
CA LEU A 44 -11.33 -8.69 1.18
C LEU A 44 -11.75 -7.22 1.13
N LEU A 45 -12.96 -6.94 0.68
CA LEU A 45 -13.44 -5.57 0.53
C LEU A 45 -13.78 -4.88 1.84
N LEU A 46 -14.03 -5.64 2.92
CA LEU A 46 -14.23 -5.09 4.26
C LEU A 46 -12.90 -4.65 4.91
N ASP A 47 -11.79 -5.16 4.42
CA ASP A 47 -10.46 -4.69 4.86
C ASP A 47 -10.16 -3.37 4.14
N GLU A 48 -10.18 -2.28 4.88
CA GLU A 48 -10.00 -0.93 4.33
C GLU A 48 -8.66 -0.75 3.61
N ASP A 49 -7.62 -1.36 4.12
CA ASP A 49 -6.27 -1.26 3.53
C ASP A 49 -6.21 -1.98 2.19
N ILE A 50 -6.76 -3.18 2.12
CA ILE A 50 -6.83 -3.97 0.89
C ILE A 50 -7.68 -3.26 -0.15
N ARG A 51 -8.84 -2.77 0.26
CA ARG A 51 -9.74 -2.03 -0.62
C ARG A 51 -9.09 -0.77 -1.17
N TYR A 52 -8.45 0.00 -0.30
CA TYR A 52 -7.73 1.22 -0.72
C TYR A 52 -6.67 0.91 -1.76
N ALA A 53 -5.83 -0.10 -1.51
CA ALA A 53 -4.75 -0.47 -2.43
C ALA A 53 -5.31 -0.92 -3.79
N ALA A 54 -6.35 -1.74 -3.79
CA ALA A 54 -6.98 -2.23 -5.03
C ALA A 54 -7.64 -1.10 -5.82
N GLU A 55 -8.36 -0.20 -5.14
CA GLU A 55 -9.00 0.96 -5.78
C GLU A 55 -7.95 1.92 -6.36
N LYS A 56 -6.86 2.14 -5.65
CA LYS A 56 -5.78 3.03 -6.08
C LYS A 56 -5.13 2.51 -7.37
N ILE A 57 -4.82 1.23 -7.42
CA ILE A 57 -4.27 0.60 -8.63
C ILE A 57 -5.27 0.67 -9.77
N ALA A 58 -6.53 0.35 -9.51
CA ALA A 58 -7.58 0.36 -10.52
C ALA A 58 -7.77 1.76 -11.14
N SER A 59 -7.58 2.84 -10.36
CA SER A 59 -7.71 4.21 -10.85
C SER A 59 -6.47 4.72 -11.60
N GLU A 60 -5.26 4.33 -11.16
CA GLU A 60 -4.00 4.79 -11.75
C GLU A 60 -3.62 4.03 -13.01
N PHE A 61 -4.06 2.80 -13.12
CA PHE A 61 -3.74 1.94 -14.25
C PHE A 61 -5.01 1.53 -14.97
N PRO A 62 -5.46 2.30 -15.99
CA PRO A 62 -6.67 1.95 -16.74
C PRO A 62 -6.58 0.57 -17.40
N LYS A 63 -5.36 0.10 -17.66
CA LYS A 63 -5.11 -1.28 -18.08
C LYS A 63 -4.32 -1.98 -16.97
N ILE A 64 -4.85 -3.12 -16.49
CA ILE A 64 -4.16 -3.92 -15.49
C ILE A 64 -2.94 -4.55 -16.15
N THR A 65 -1.76 -4.29 -15.58
CA THR A 65 -0.51 -4.82 -16.10
C THR A 65 -0.45 -6.33 -15.98
N ASN A 66 0.15 -6.99 -16.96
CA ASN A 66 0.41 -8.42 -16.92
C ASN A 66 1.66 -8.76 -16.10
N ASP A 67 2.46 -7.77 -15.75
CA ASP A 67 3.62 -7.96 -14.88
C ASP A 67 3.16 -8.09 -13.42
N LYS A 68 2.95 -9.34 -13.00
CA LYS A 68 2.46 -9.66 -11.65
C LYS A 68 3.40 -9.16 -10.55
N ARG A 69 4.70 -9.19 -10.79
CA ARG A 69 5.69 -8.74 -9.81
C ARG A 69 5.58 -7.24 -9.57
N ARG A 70 5.51 -6.46 -10.62
CA ARG A 70 5.33 -5.00 -10.54
C ARG A 70 4.02 -4.64 -9.89
N LEU A 71 2.95 -5.34 -10.25
CA LEU A 71 1.62 -5.14 -9.70
C LEU A 71 1.60 -5.40 -8.20
N ARG A 72 2.18 -6.52 -7.74
CA ARG A 72 2.27 -6.85 -6.31
C ARG A 72 3.08 -5.82 -5.54
N THR A 73 4.18 -5.36 -6.09
CA THR A 73 5.01 -4.31 -5.47
C THR A 73 4.21 -3.03 -5.26
N LYS A 74 3.45 -2.61 -6.27
CA LYS A 74 2.59 -1.44 -6.16
C LYS A 74 1.46 -1.64 -5.15
N PHE A 75 0.86 -2.83 -5.14
CA PHE A 75 -0.20 -3.16 -4.20
C PHE A 75 0.28 -3.06 -2.74
N VAL A 76 1.42 -3.66 -2.44
CA VAL A 76 2.03 -3.59 -1.10
C VAL A 76 2.33 -2.14 -0.72
N LYS A 77 2.84 -1.34 -1.65
CA LYS A 77 3.11 0.08 -1.42
C LYS A 77 1.84 0.82 -0.98
N PHE A 78 0.76 0.68 -1.71
CA PHE A 78 -0.49 1.37 -1.37
C PHE A 78 -1.13 0.84 -0.09
N LEU A 79 -1.05 -0.47 0.15
CA LEU A 79 -1.52 -1.09 1.38
C LEU A 79 -0.83 -0.48 2.60
N LEU A 80 0.48 -0.36 2.53
CA LEU A 80 1.28 0.20 3.62
C LEU A 80 1.07 1.70 3.77
N GLU A 81 0.89 2.44 2.68
CA GLU A 81 0.56 3.87 2.74
C GLU A 81 -0.72 4.10 3.54
N ASN A 82 -1.75 3.31 3.30
CA ASN A 82 -3.01 3.45 4.03
C ASN A 82 -2.87 3.12 5.52
N ARG A 83 -1.93 2.24 5.87
CA ARG A 83 -1.61 1.91 7.27
C ARG A 83 -0.65 2.91 7.91
N GLY A 84 -0.24 3.94 7.19
CA GLY A 84 0.68 4.95 7.69
C GLY A 84 2.16 4.60 7.53
N TYR A 85 2.50 3.80 6.55
CA TYR A 85 3.89 3.49 6.22
C TYR A 85 4.31 4.15 4.92
N VAL A 86 5.52 4.69 4.89
CA VAL A 86 6.11 5.28 3.68
C VAL A 86 7.51 4.71 3.47
N ARG A 87 8.02 4.80 2.25
CA ARG A 87 9.37 4.34 1.94
C ARG A 87 10.40 5.32 2.46
N THR A 88 11.61 4.81 2.74
CA THR A 88 12.75 5.63 3.17
C THR A 88 13.11 6.71 2.14
N SER A 89 12.86 6.47 0.85
CA SER A 89 13.08 7.47 -0.18
C SER A 89 12.22 8.74 0.02
N ALA A 90 11.01 8.58 0.56
CA ALA A 90 10.15 9.72 0.89
C ALA A 90 10.75 10.56 2.01
N LEU A 91 11.34 9.92 3.03
CA LEU A 91 12.03 10.61 4.12
C LEU A 91 13.24 11.40 3.58
N ALA A 92 14.03 10.79 2.71
CA ALA A 92 15.17 11.45 2.08
C ALA A 92 14.74 12.71 1.32
N LYS A 93 13.69 12.63 0.53
CA LYS A 93 13.13 13.77 -0.21
C LYS A 93 12.62 14.87 0.72
N MET A 94 11.95 14.49 1.80
CA MET A 94 11.37 15.42 2.76
C MET A 94 12.44 16.33 3.38
N PHE A 95 13.62 15.79 3.66
CA PHE A 95 14.70 16.51 4.32
C PHE A 95 15.85 16.93 3.36
N GLY A 96 15.70 16.65 2.09
CA GLY A 96 16.76 16.98 1.12
C GLY A 96 18.07 16.23 1.39
N LYS A 97 17.98 14.99 1.88
CA LYS A 97 19.13 14.16 2.24
C LYS A 97 19.27 12.96 1.30
N SER A 98 20.37 12.23 1.46
CA SER A 98 20.61 11.02 0.68
C SER A 98 19.73 9.87 1.13
N TYR A 99 19.56 8.89 0.25
CA TYR A 99 18.86 7.65 0.56
C TYR A 99 19.55 6.87 1.68
N GLN A 100 20.88 6.87 1.68
CA GLN A 100 21.69 6.22 2.73
C GLN A 100 21.41 6.84 4.10
N TRP A 101 21.39 8.17 4.15
CA TRP A 101 21.03 8.89 5.39
C TRP A 101 19.67 8.45 5.90
N ALA A 102 18.67 8.42 5.02
CA ALA A 102 17.32 8.03 5.39
C ALA A 102 17.25 6.61 5.92
N ASN A 103 17.96 5.67 5.32
CA ASN A 103 18.01 4.28 5.79
C ASN A 103 18.65 4.17 7.18
N VAL A 104 19.74 4.87 7.42
CA VAL A 104 20.43 4.85 8.73
C VAL A 104 19.54 5.45 9.82
N VAL A 105 18.94 6.62 9.54
CA VAL A 105 18.06 7.30 10.50
C VAL A 105 16.82 6.44 10.80
N ALA A 106 16.22 5.86 9.76
CA ALA A 106 15.03 5.03 9.91
C ALA A 106 15.29 3.85 10.85
N ARG A 107 16.40 3.15 10.65
CA ARG A 107 16.75 2.00 11.49
C ARG A 107 17.07 2.36 12.92
N ARG A 108 17.65 3.53 13.16
CA ARG A 108 18.05 3.97 14.49
C ARG A 108 16.92 4.63 15.27
N LYS A 109 16.08 5.42 14.62
CA LYS A 109 15.15 6.31 15.32
C LYS A 109 13.67 6.05 15.04
N LEU A 110 13.35 5.29 14.02
CA LEU A 110 11.97 5.14 13.56
C LEU A 110 11.52 3.69 13.62
N THR A 111 10.21 3.49 13.61
CA THR A 111 9.61 2.16 13.50
C THR A 111 9.65 1.74 12.03
N THR A 112 10.28 0.61 11.74
CA THR A 112 10.48 0.14 10.38
C THR A 112 9.91 -1.25 10.17
N ILE A 113 9.54 -1.53 8.93
CA ILE A 113 9.17 -2.86 8.47
C ILE A 113 9.85 -3.10 7.13
N LYS A 114 10.37 -4.31 6.93
CA LYS A 114 11.03 -4.68 5.68
C LYS A 114 10.19 -5.67 4.93
N ILE A 115 9.78 -5.30 3.72
CA ILE A 115 8.96 -6.17 2.86
C ILE A 115 9.58 -6.19 1.46
N GLY A 116 9.84 -7.39 0.95
CA GLY A 116 10.40 -7.56 -0.38
C GLY A 116 11.75 -6.87 -0.58
N GLY A 117 12.58 -6.82 0.46
CA GLY A 117 13.87 -6.15 0.41
C GLY A 117 13.80 -4.64 0.53
N ARG A 118 12.61 -4.06 0.67
CA ARG A 118 12.40 -2.62 0.80
C ARG A 118 12.05 -2.23 2.22
N LEU A 119 12.64 -1.14 2.70
CA LEU A 119 12.42 -0.63 4.05
C LEU A 119 11.29 0.42 4.01
N TYR A 120 10.32 0.25 4.90
CA TYR A 120 9.21 1.18 5.10
C TYR A 120 9.25 1.73 6.52
N ILE A 121 8.78 2.95 6.68
CA ILE A 121 8.79 3.69 7.95
C ILE A 121 7.35 3.96 8.35
N ARG A 122 7.03 3.73 9.61
CA ARG A 122 5.72 4.10 10.14
C ARG A 122 5.70 5.60 10.45
N VAL A 123 4.70 6.28 9.89
CA VAL A 123 4.48 7.72 10.06
C VAL A 123 3.40 7.92 11.12
N GLY A 124 3.58 8.91 11.99
CA GLY A 124 2.56 9.31 12.94
C GLY A 124 2.59 8.61 14.28
N ASP A 125 3.51 7.68 14.52
CA ASP A 125 3.69 7.10 15.85
C ASP A 125 4.58 7.99 16.73
N GLU A 126 4.80 7.59 17.99
CA GLU A 126 5.59 8.34 18.94
C GLU A 126 7.03 8.58 18.46
N LYS A 127 7.67 7.55 17.94
CA LYS A 127 9.04 7.66 17.41
C LYS A 127 9.13 8.64 16.25
N TRP A 128 8.15 8.63 15.36
CA TRP A 128 8.08 9.59 14.27
C TRP A 128 7.94 11.02 14.78
N GLN A 129 7.05 11.25 15.74
CA GLN A 129 6.82 12.58 16.31
C GLN A 129 8.05 13.09 17.03
N ASN A 130 8.73 12.25 17.80
CA ASN A 130 9.97 12.62 18.48
C ASN A 130 11.07 12.98 17.47
N PHE A 131 11.18 12.23 16.39
CA PHE A 131 12.13 12.50 15.33
C PHE A 131 11.81 13.81 14.61
N MET A 132 10.55 14.08 14.31
CA MET A 132 10.14 15.34 13.69
C MET A 132 10.45 16.53 14.58
N ALA A 133 10.18 16.42 15.87
CA ALA A 133 10.49 17.48 16.84
C ALA A 133 12.00 17.75 16.93
N GLU A 134 12.82 16.68 16.94
CA GLU A 134 14.27 16.79 16.94
C GLU A 134 14.79 17.50 15.68
N MET A 135 14.23 17.16 14.51
CA MET A 135 14.64 17.79 13.26
C MET A 135 14.24 19.27 13.18
N GLU A 136 13.07 19.62 13.69
CA GLU A 136 12.64 21.02 13.79
C GLU A 136 13.54 21.82 14.71
N GLU A 137 13.90 21.26 15.85
CA GLU A 137 14.81 21.89 16.81
C GLU A 137 16.17 22.19 16.20
N ARG A 138 16.72 21.23 15.46
CA ARG A 138 17.99 21.43 14.71
C ARG A 138 17.86 22.51 13.65
N ARG A 139 16.70 22.58 13.00
CA ARG A 139 16.44 23.57 11.96
C ARG A 139 16.40 25.00 12.53
N SER A 140 15.81 25.17 13.73
CA SER A 140 15.70 26.49 14.37
C SER A 140 16.98 26.94 15.03
N THR A 141 17.86 26.01 15.47
CA THR A 141 19.11 26.34 16.17
C THR A 141 20.34 26.31 15.27
N GLY A 142 20.29 25.54 14.21
CA GLY A 142 21.46 25.33 13.34
C GLY A 142 21.53 26.20 12.10
N GLY A 143 20.55 27.03 11.89
CA GLY A 143 20.51 27.84 10.70
C GLY A 143 20.18 27.03 9.45
#